data_26ea8bc19b10e22f00dc8ec3e13ba32b
#
_entry.id   26ea8bc19b10e22f00dc8ec3e13ba32b
#
_cell.length_a   1.000
_cell.length_b   1.000
_cell.length_c   1.000
_cell.angle_alpha   90.00
_cell.angle_beta   90.00
_cell.angle_gamma   90.00
#
_symmetry.space_group_name_H-M   'P 1'
#
loop_
_entity.id
_entity.type
_entity.pdbx_description
1 polymer ?
#
loop_
_entity_poly.entity_id
_entity_poly.type
_entity_poly.pdbx_seq_one_letter_code
_entity_poly.pdbx_strand_id
1 'polypeptide(L)'
;MAEFKKFEKVGSQFIMKRQYGFGLVVVIGMLAFAIGGIYNKNTAVIWIFGILTVLCFISIWAQQFIIDMEKKEFIIKNGLINKPLQIPLSNFVNFELVKIKHNFITTNVSLNLYYMKDTKEKCMGIAQGFSTRSMQNLINEINEIIQPNERY
;
A
#
# COMPACT_ATOMS: atom_id res chain seq x y z
N MET A 1 12.94 -8.36 -21.79
CA MET A 1 11.77 -7.95 -20.98
C MET A 1 12.28 -7.26 -19.74
N ALA A 2 11.82 -6.05 -19.45
CA ALA A 2 12.16 -5.41 -18.18
C ALA A 2 11.53 -6.23 -17.03
N GLU A 3 12.34 -6.78 -16.16
CA GLU A 3 11.88 -7.53 -15.01
C GLU A 3 11.58 -6.54 -13.88
N PHE A 4 10.29 -6.25 -13.66
CA PHE A 4 9.85 -5.37 -12.59
C PHE A 4 9.99 -6.07 -11.23
N LYS A 5 10.72 -5.46 -10.30
CA LYS A 5 10.94 -6.03 -8.96
C LYS A 5 9.71 -5.93 -8.07
N LYS A 6 8.94 -4.86 -8.23
CA LYS A 6 7.78 -4.53 -7.41
C LYS A 6 6.44 -4.91 -8.04
N PHE A 7 6.43 -5.21 -9.34
CA PHE A 7 5.24 -5.60 -10.07
C PHE A 7 5.37 -7.00 -10.66
N GLU A 8 4.24 -7.65 -10.81
CA GLU A 8 4.06 -8.89 -11.55
C GLU A 8 3.15 -8.61 -12.73
N LYS A 9 3.58 -9.00 -13.93
CA LYS A 9 2.80 -8.80 -15.14
C LYS A 9 1.92 -10.00 -15.39
N VAL A 10 0.60 -9.79 -15.45
CA VAL A 10 -0.41 -10.80 -15.76
C VAL A 10 -1.25 -10.29 -16.95
N GLY A 11 -0.91 -10.71 -18.15
CA GLY A 11 -1.54 -10.19 -19.37
C GLY A 11 -1.24 -8.71 -19.59
N SER A 12 -2.28 -7.89 -19.67
CA SER A 12 -2.21 -6.41 -19.79
C SER A 12 -2.13 -5.69 -18.44
N GLN A 13 -2.24 -6.44 -17.33
CA GLN A 13 -2.26 -5.89 -15.99
C GLN A 13 -0.90 -6.05 -15.30
N PHE A 14 -0.52 -5.01 -14.55
CA PHE A 14 0.63 -5.02 -13.66
C PHE A 14 0.13 -4.97 -12.22
N ILE A 15 0.31 -6.06 -11.49
CA ILE A 15 -0.14 -6.22 -10.12
C ILE A 15 1.04 -5.92 -9.19
N MET A 16 0.88 -4.96 -8.28
CA MET A 16 1.91 -4.66 -7.30
C MET A 16 2.08 -5.82 -6.33
N LYS A 17 3.32 -6.30 -6.18
CA LYS A 17 3.68 -7.28 -5.17
C LYS A 17 3.42 -6.72 -3.79
N ARG A 18 2.87 -7.54 -2.89
CA ARG A 18 2.46 -7.13 -1.55
C ARG A 18 3.61 -6.48 -0.78
N GLN A 19 3.30 -5.32 -0.22
CA GLN A 19 4.22 -4.57 0.63
C GLN A 19 3.66 -4.58 2.05
N TYR A 20 4.22 -5.43 2.91
CA TYR A 20 3.72 -5.56 4.29
C TYR A 20 4.10 -4.36 5.17
N GLY A 21 5.18 -3.67 4.87
CA GLY A 21 5.58 -2.39 5.46
C GLY A 21 5.28 -2.22 6.95
N PHE A 22 4.80 -1.02 7.29
CA PHE A 22 4.43 -0.65 8.67
C PHE A 22 3.26 -1.47 9.22
N GLY A 23 2.35 -1.93 8.36
CA GLY A 23 1.21 -2.74 8.79
C GLY A 23 1.61 -4.02 9.52
N LEU A 24 2.70 -4.67 9.09
CA LEU A 24 3.21 -5.87 9.76
C LEU A 24 3.67 -5.58 11.19
N VAL A 25 4.30 -4.42 11.42
CA VAL A 25 4.74 -4.01 12.77
C VAL A 25 3.53 -3.84 13.70
N VAL A 26 2.44 -3.27 13.20
CA VAL A 26 1.19 -3.13 13.97
C VAL A 26 0.62 -4.50 14.32
N VAL A 27 0.57 -5.43 13.38
CA VAL A 27 0.10 -6.81 13.60
C VAL A 27 0.95 -7.51 14.66
N ILE A 28 2.28 -7.41 14.56
CA ILE A 28 3.21 -8.01 15.54
C ILE A 28 3.00 -7.37 16.93
N GLY A 29 2.83 -6.06 17.00
CA GLY A 29 2.55 -5.35 18.24
C GLY A 29 1.26 -5.82 18.92
N MET A 30 0.17 -5.94 18.15
CA MET A 30 -1.10 -6.45 18.67
C MET A 30 -1.00 -7.90 19.12
N LEU A 31 -0.26 -8.73 18.39
CA LEU A 31 0.02 -10.12 18.79
C LEU A 31 0.77 -10.18 20.12
N ALA A 32 1.76 -9.31 20.32
CA ALA A 32 2.51 -9.24 21.58
C ALA A 32 1.60 -8.87 22.76
N PHE A 33 0.63 -7.97 22.58
CA PHE A 33 -0.37 -7.67 23.60
C PHE A 33 -1.30 -8.87 23.89
N ALA A 34 -1.70 -9.63 22.87
CA ALA A 34 -2.48 -10.85 23.08
C ALA A 34 -1.71 -11.88 23.89
N ILE A 35 -0.42 -12.08 23.60
CA ILE A 35 0.48 -12.96 24.35
C ILE A 35 0.65 -12.47 25.80
N GLY A 36 0.83 -11.16 26.00
CA GLY A 36 0.86 -10.54 27.33
C GLY A 36 -0.42 -10.82 28.13
N GLY A 37 -1.57 -10.85 27.47
CA GLY A 37 -2.85 -11.25 28.06
C GLY A 37 -2.83 -12.70 28.60
N ILE A 38 -2.15 -13.62 27.89
CA ILE A 38 -2.01 -15.01 28.35
C ILE A 38 -1.21 -15.07 29.64
N TYR A 39 -0.05 -14.37 29.70
CA TYR A 39 0.78 -14.31 30.89
C TYR A 39 0.05 -13.75 32.11
N ASN A 40 -0.78 -12.70 31.89
CA ASN A 40 -1.57 -12.06 32.95
C ASN A 40 -2.91 -12.77 33.23
N LYS A 41 -3.19 -13.90 32.56
CA LYS A 41 -4.47 -14.64 32.67
C LYS A 41 -5.69 -13.77 32.44
N ASN A 42 -5.59 -12.72 31.60
CA ASN A 42 -6.66 -11.80 31.28
C ASN A 42 -7.34 -12.21 29.96
N THR A 43 -8.43 -12.97 30.08
CA THR A 43 -9.16 -13.51 28.94
C THR A 43 -9.72 -12.41 28.02
N ALA A 44 -10.15 -11.27 28.55
CA ALA A 44 -10.65 -10.17 27.74
C ALA A 44 -9.56 -9.59 26.83
N VAL A 45 -8.36 -9.39 27.34
CA VAL A 45 -7.21 -8.88 26.55
C VAL A 45 -6.84 -9.86 25.44
N ILE A 46 -6.83 -11.16 25.72
CA ILE A 46 -6.52 -12.20 24.73
C ILE A 46 -7.51 -12.13 23.55
N TRP A 47 -8.81 -12.12 23.83
CA TRP A 47 -9.83 -12.09 22.80
C TRP A 47 -9.84 -10.80 21.99
N ILE A 48 -9.76 -9.65 22.66
CA ILE A 48 -9.77 -8.33 21.97
C ILE A 48 -8.58 -8.21 21.04
N PHE A 49 -7.36 -8.39 21.54
CA PHE A 49 -6.15 -8.23 20.72
C PHE A 49 -5.96 -9.38 19.72
N GLY A 50 -6.42 -10.60 20.05
CA GLY A 50 -6.43 -11.72 19.11
C GLY A 50 -7.30 -11.45 17.88
N ILE A 51 -8.55 -11.03 18.10
CA ILE A 51 -9.48 -10.68 17.00
C ILE A 51 -8.93 -9.50 16.19
N LEU A 52 -8.45 -8.44 16.86
CA LEU A 52 -7.86 -7.27 16.17
C LEU A 52 -6.65 -7.65 15.32
N THR A 53 -5.77 -8.53 15.82
CA THR A 53 -4.61 -9.04 15.06
C THR A 53 -5.05 -9.70 13.77
N VAL A 54 -6.03 -10.60 13.83
CA VAL A 54 -6.55 -11.31 12.65
C VAL A 54 -7.19 -10.32 11.65
N LEU A 55 -8.03 -9.40 12.12
CA LEU A 55 -8.68 -8.40 11.27
C LEU A 55 -7.67 -7.48 10.59
N CYS A 56 -6.67 -7.00 11.33
CA CYS A 56 -5.60 -6.18 10.76
C CYS A 56 -4.80 -6.95 9.70
N PHE A 57 -4.45 -8.21 9.99
CA PHE A 57 -3.71 -9.04 9.04
C PHE A 57 -4.49 -9.25 7.73
N ILE A 58 -5.77 -9.61 7.83
CA ILE A 58 -6.64 -9.80 6.66
C ILE A 58 -6.80 -8.47 5.90
N SER A 59 -6.93 -7.34 6.61
CA SER A 59 -7.04 -6.02 5.98
C SER A 59 -5.81 -5.65 5.16
N ILE A 60 -4.60 -5.94 5.69
CA ILE A 60 -3.34 -5.74 4.95
C ILE A 60 -3.28 -6.67 3.75
N TRP A 61 -3.69 -7.92 3.92
CA TRP A 61 -3.68 -8.90 2.83
C TRP A 61 -4.66 -8.53 1.70
N ALA A 62 -5.76 -7.86 2.02
CA ALA A 62 -6.74 -7.42 1.05
C ALA A 62 -6.34 -6.16 0.26
N GLN A 63 -5.23 -5.50 0.60
CA GLN A 63 -4.73 -4.35 -0.16
C GLN A 63 -4.16 -4.79 -1.49
N GLN A 64 -4.58 -4.11 -2.57
CA GLN A 64 -4.09 -4.36 -3.93
C GLN A 64 -3.97 -3.04 -4.70
N PHE A 65 -2.90 -2.93 -5.48
CA PHE A 65 -2.72 -1.88 -6.46
C PHE A 65 -2.41 -2.53 -7.81
N ILE A 66 -3.23 -2.25 -8.81
CA ILE A 66 -3.14 -2.83 -10.15
C ILE A 66 -3.13 -1.69 -11.16
N ILE A 67 -2.27 -1.79 -12.16
CA ILE A 67 -2.23 -0.90 -13.32
C ILE A 67 -2.75 -1.71 -14.50
N ASP A 68 -3.91 -1.34 -15.03
CA ASP A 68 -4.48 -1.97 -16.21
C ASP A 68 -4.17 -1.11 -17.44
N MET A 69 -3.27 -1.60 -18.29
CA MET A 69 -2.82 -0.87 -19.48
C MET A 69 -3.80 -0.98 -20.64
N GLU A 70 -4.68 -1.97 -20.65
CA GLU A 70 -5.72 -2.13 -21.66
C GLU A 70 -6.83 -1.11 -21.44
N LYS A 71 -7.28 -0.99 -20.19
CA LYS A 71 -8.32 -0.02 -19.79
C LYS A 71 -7.76 1.36 -19.49
N LYS A 72 -6.43 1.50 -19.40
CA LYS A 72 -5.73 2.73 -18.99
C LYS A 72 -6.25 3.28 -17.66
N GLU A 73 -6.27 2.43 -16.65
CA GLU A 73 -6.75 2.79 -15.32
C GLU A 73 -5.88 2.20 -14.20
N PHE A 74 -5.87 2.89 -13.06
CA PHE A 74 -5.40 2.34 -11.79
C PHE A 74 -6.58 1.72 -11.06
N ILE A 75 -6.39 0.51 -10.54
CA ILE A 75 -7.35 -0.17 -9.67
C ILE A 75 -6.73 -0.27 -8.28
N ILE A 76 -7.34 0.41 -7.31
CA ILE A 76 -6.82 0.49 -5.94
C ILE A 76 -7.85 -0.11 -5.01
N LYS A 77 -7.45 -1.12 -4.25
CA LYS A 77 -8.24 -1.70 -3.17
C LYS A 77 -7.51 -1.51 -1.84
N ASN A 78 -8.06 -0.69 -0.96
CA ASN A 78 -7.53 -0.45 0.36
C ASN A 78 -8.39 -1.15 1.41
N GLY A 79 -7.85 -2.27 1.95
CA GLY A 79 -8.48 -3.02 3.04
C GLY A 79 -9.60 -3.95 2.60
N LEU A 80 -10.27 -4.53 3.61
CA LEU A 80 -11.24 -5.60 3.44
C LEU A 80 -12.61 -5.10 2.97
N ILE A 81 -13.06 -3.97 3.51
CA ILE A 81 -14.44 -3.48 3.38
C ILE A 81 -14.61 -2.59 2.16
N ASN A 82 -13.55 -1.90 1.73
CA ASN A 82 -13.63 -0.92 0.66
C ASN A 82 -13.74 -1.57 -0.72
N LYS A 83 -14.66 -1.05 -1.53
CA LYS A 83 -14.74 -1.43 -2.96
C LYS A 83 -13.49 -0.96 -3.70
N PRO A 84 -13.03 -1.72 -4.72
CA PRO A 84 -11.95 -1.26 -5.57
C PRO A 84 -12.28 0.08 -6.20
N LEU A 85 -11.36 1.04 -6.09
CA LEU A 85 -11.48 2.33 -6.74
C LEU A 85 -10.76 2.26 -8.10
N GLN A 86 -11.47 2.61 -9.16
CA GLN A 86 -10.93 2.70 -10.52
C GLN A 86 -10.67 4.18 -10.82
N ILE A 87 -9.45 4.49 -11.24
CA ILE A 87 -9.01 5.84 -11.56
C ILE A 87 -8.42 5.81 -12.97
N PRO A 88 -9.07 6.45 -13.96
CA PRO A 88 -8.50 6.58 -15.30
C PRO A 88 -7.13 7.27 -15.25
N LEU A 89 -6.18 6.80 -16.06
CA LEU A 89 -4.84 7.41 -16.16
C LEU A 89 -4.91 8.88 -16.59
N SER A 90 -5.96 9.28 -17.34
CA SER A 90 -6.21 10.67 -17.70
C SER A 90 -6.51 11.60 -16.51
N ASN A 91 -6.98 11.03 -15.41
CA ASN A 91 -7.29 11.76 -14.18
C ASN A 91 -6.15 11.75 -13.17
N PHE A 92 -5.07 11.05 -13.47
CA PHE A 92 -3.87 11.03 -12.64
C PHE A 92 -3.17 12.40 -12.68
N VAL A 93 -2.77 12.89 -11.51
CA VAL A 93 -2.06 14.17 -11.36
C VAL A 93 -0.59 13.90 -11.07
N ASN A 94 -0.28 13.32 -9.91
CA ASN A 94 1.09 13.02 -9.52
C ASN A 94 1.17 11.97 -8.41
N PHE A 95 2.41 11.56 -8.10
CA PHE A 95 2.74 10.81 -6.90
C PHE A 95 3.45 11.70 -5.89
N GLU A 96 3.14 11.53 -4.61
CA GLU A 96 3.82 12.21 -3.52
C GLU A 96 4.36 11.21 -2.50
N LEU A 97 5.61 11.44 -2.07
CA LEU A 97 6.24 10.69 -0.98
C LEU A 97 6.12 11.49 0.32
N VAL A 98 5.29 10.99 1.23
CA VAL A 98 5.13 11.56 2.56
C VAL A 98 6.03 10.80 3.56
N LYS A 99 7.00 11.50 4.13
CA LYS A 99 7.92 10.96 5.14
C LYS A 99 7.46 11.35 6.53
N ILE A 100 7.19 10.36 7.35
CA ILE A 100 6.89 10.57 8.76
C ILE A 100 8.17 10.36 9.54
N LYS A 101 8.63 11.43 10.23
CA LYS A 101 9.82 11.40 11.09
C LYS A 101 9.38 11.51 12.55
N HIS A 102 9.96 10.70 13.39
CA HIS A 102 9.84 10.82 14.84
C HIS A 102 11.24 10.88 15.43
N ASN A 103 11.54 11.94 16.24
CA ASN A 103 12.86 12.17 16.83
C ASN A 103 14.03 11.99 15.84
N PHE A 104 13.95 12.64 14.66
CA PHE A 104 14.96 12.59 13.58
C PHE A 104 15.07 11.24 12.83
N ILE A 105 14.37 10.21 13.25
CA ILE A 105 14.34 8.91 12.57
C ILE A 105 13.12 8.85 11.65
N THR A 106 13.33 8.47 10.39
CA THR A 106 12.21 8.21 9.48
C THR A 106 11.55 6.88 9.87
N THR A 107 10.35 6.97 10.42
CA THR A 107 9.60 5.79 10.90
C THR A 107 8.72 5.19 9.84
N ASN A 108 8.22 5.99 8.91
CA ASN A 108 7.37 5.55 7.82
C ASN A 108 7.51 6.44 6.59
N VAL A 109 7.40 5.84 5.42
CA VAL A 109 7.32 6.54 4.13
C VAL A 109 6.09 6.04 3.42
N SER A 110 5.13 6.93 3.17
CA SER A 110 3.90 6.62 2.44
C SER A 110 4.00 7.15 1.01
N LEU A 111 3.54 6.35 0.05
CA LEU A 111 3.37 6.76 -1.33
C LEU A 111 1.90 7.05 -1.56
N ASN A 112 1.60 8.30 -1.89
CA ASN A 112 0.27 8.80 -2.17
C ASN A 112 0.13 9.05 -3.67
N LEU A 113 -1.05 8.71 -4.19
CA LEU A 113 -1.47 9.01 -5.55
C LEU A 113 -2.50 10.13 -5.51
N TYR A 114 -2.25 11.20 -6.28
CA TYR A 114 -3.18 12.32 -6.47
C TYR A 114 -3.91 12.18 -7.80
N TYR A 115 -5.21 12.38 -7.77
CA TYR A 115 -6.08 12.27 -8.96
C TYR A 115 -7.24 13.24 -8.91
N MET A 116 -7.73 13.64 -10.08
CA MET A 116 -8.91 14.48 -10.21
C MET A 116 -10.19 13.65 -10.18
N LYS A 117 -11.15 14.04 -9.37
CA LYS A 117 -12.51 13.49 -9.36
C LYS A 117 -13.51 14.62 -9.16
N ASP A 118 -14.46 14.76 -10.10
CA ASP A 118 -15.50 15.79 -10.02
C ASP A 118 -14.94 17.21 -9.80
N THR A 119 -13.91 17.58 -10.58
CA THR A 119 -13.16 18.86 -10.50
C THR A 119 -12.38 19.10 -9.19
N LYS A 120 -12.33 18.11 -8.30
CA LYS A 120 -11.57 18.19 -7.05
C LYS A 120 -10.40 17.22 -7.08
N GLU A 121 -9.26 17.70 -6.61
CA GLU A 121 -8.11 16.86 -6.37
C GLU A 121 -8.34 15.99 -5.14
N LYS A 122 -8.11 14.68 -5.28
CA LYS A 122 -8.19 13.69 -4.22
C LYS A 122 -6.86 12.96 -4.08
N CYS A 123 -6.58 12.54 -2.87
CA CYS A 123 -5.38 11.82 -2.51
C CYS A 123 -5.73 10.42 -1.98
N MET A 124 -4.96 9.41 -2.37
CA MET A 124 -5.07 8.06 -1.85
C MET A 124 -3.69 7.43 -1.64
N GLY A 125 -3.47 6.88 -0.44
CA GLY A 125 -2.26 6.10 -0.16
C GLY A 125 -2.30 4.75 -0.91
N ILE A 126 -1.21 4.43 -1.63
CA ILE A 126 -1.10 3.19 -2.41
C ILE A 126 -0.07 2.23 -1.85
N ALA A 127 0.95 2.73 -1.15
CA ALA A 127 1.99 1.91 -0.55
C ALA A 127 2.58 2.59 0.68
N GLN A 128 3.14 1.78 1.59
CA GLN A 128 3.86 2.25 2.76
C GLN A 128 5.13 1.41 2.97
N GLY A 129 6.17 2.03 3.48
CA GLY A 129 7.42 1.33 3.76
C GLY A 129 8.33 2.14 4.69
N PHE A 130 9.47 1.56 5.03
CA PHE A 130 10.46 2.20 5.92
C PHE A 130 11.55 2.96 5.16
N SER A 131 11.68 2.76 3.86
CA SER A 131 12.75 3.31 3.04
C SER A 131 12.22 4.20 1.93
N THR A 132 12.69 5.45 1.92
CA THR A 132 12.43 6.38 0.82
C THR A 132 12.91 5.83 -0.53
N ARG A 133 14.08 5.17 -0.54
CA ARG A 133 14.64 4.59 -1.76
C ARG A 133 13.74 3.49 -2.33
N SER A 134 13.15 2.66 -1.46
CA SER A 134 12.22 1.62 -1.89
C SER A 134 10.95 2.19 -2.50
N MET A 135 10.42 3.28 -1.94
CA MET A 135 9.24 3.96 -2.47
C MET A 135 9.54 4.73 -3.74
N GLN A 136 10.74 5.34 -3.85
CA GLN A 136 11.18 5.98 -5.09
C GLN A 136 11.32 4.98 -6.23
N ASN A 137 11.91 3.80 -5.96
CA ASN A 137 12.00 2.73 -6.95
C ASN A 137 10.61 2.25 -7.40
N LEU A 138 9.65 2.23 -6.49
CA LEU A 138 8.26 1.89 -6.83
C LEU A 138 7.65 2.93 -7.78
N ILE A 139 7.86 4.23 -7.52
CA ILE A 139 7.40 5.30 -8.43
C ILE A 139 8.05 5.15 -9.81
N ASN A 140 9.36 4.91 -9.85
CA ASN A 140 10.09 4.75 -11.10
C ASN A 140 9.54 3.58 -11.92
N GLU A 141 9.27 2.41 -11.28
CA GLU A 141 8.65 1.27 -11.95
C GLU A 141 7.23 1.60 -12.45
N ILE A 142 6.42 2.34 -11.67
CA ILE A 142 5.08 2.77 -12.10
C ILE A 142 5.18 3.68 -13.33
N ASN A 143 6.08 4.66 -13.30
CA ASN A 143 6.29 5.57 -14.44
C ASN A 143 6.77 4.82 -15.69
N GLU A 144 7.67 3.86 -15.54
CA GLU A 144 8.13 3.01 -16.66
C GLU A 144 6.99 2.16 -17.25
N ILE A 145 6.03 1.71 -16.43
CA ILE A 145 4.84 0.98 -16.89
C ILE A 145 3.91 1.91 -17.67
N ILE A 146 3.68 3.13 -17.16
CA ILE A 146 2.72 4.08 -17.75
C ILE A 146 3.28 4.73 -19.02
N GLN A 147 4.59 5.03 -19.04
CA GLN A 147 5.28 5.75 -20.12
C GLN A 147 6.46 4.93 -20.67
N PRO A 148 6.19 3.79 -21.34
CA PRO A 148 7.25 2.89 -21.81
C PRO A 148 8.19 3.51 -22.86
N ASN A 149 7.86 4.67 -23.44
CA ASN A 149 8.62 5.29 -24.55
C ASN A 149 9.52 6.47 -24.13
N GLU A 150 9.49 6.89 -22.86
CA GLU A 150 10.40 7.95 -22.38
C GLU A 150 11.63 7.35 -21.69
N ARG A 151 12.42 6.57 -22.43
CA ARG A 151 13.78 6.22 -22.00
C ARG A 151 14.70 7.35 -22.42
N TYR A 152 15.15 8.13 -21.45
CA TYR A 152 16.32 8.98 -21.55
C TYR A 152 17.57 8.21 -21.15
#